data_ffd6359b13bf2a729be84c1e271291ef
#
_entry.id   ffd6359b13bf2a729be84c1e271291ef
#
_cell.length_a   1.000
_cell.length_b   1.000
_cell.length_c   1.000
_cell.angle_alpha   90.00
_cell.angle_beta   90.00
_cell.angle_gamma   90.00
#
_symmetry.space_group_name_H-M   'P 1'
#
loop_
_entity.id
_entity.type
_entity.pdbx_description
1 polymer ?
#
loop_
_entity_poly.entity_id
_entity_poly.type
_entity_poly.pdbx_seq_one_letter_code
_entity_poly.pdbx_strand_id
1 'polypeptide(L)'
;MIPKRRARCRFAACGARLALPFVVTLAALAEAPYRPAINPANFTHVITNPYFPLVPGTTTIFIEQEGREKRENKITVTHDTKTIMGVKCVVVRDTVTLDGVLKEETLDWYAQDRSGSVWYFGEATREFKSGGRVLTAGSWEAGVKGAHPGIIMPARPRVGERYRQEYAANEAEDVGQIAALEETVAVPFGTFAGCVRTREWSMLESGTSKKWYAKGIGLVRAECTGGEVSTLISVTRR
;
A
#
# COMPACT_ATOMS: atom_id res chain seq x y z
N MET A 1 14.46 -13.96 20.02
CA MET A 1 13.42 -14.63 19.22
C MET A 1 12.34 -13.60 18.94
N ILE A 2 12.41 -12.91 17.80
CA ILE A 2 11.48 -11.86 17.41
C ILE A 2 10.24 -12.55 16.84
N PRO A 3 9.03 -12.33 17.34
CA PRO A 3 7.85 -12.94 16.78
C PRO A 3 7.64 -12.43 15.34
N LYS A 4 7.58 -13.38 14.39
CA LYS A 4 7.30 -13.10 12.99
C LYS A 4 5.95 -12.35 12.91
N ARG A 5 5.97 -11.20 12.28
CA ARG A 5 4.79 -10.40 11.98
C ARG A 5 3.88 -11.22 11.07
N ARG A 6 2.62 -11.42 11.43
CA ARG A 6 1.59 -11.83 10.49
C ARG A 6 1.22 -10.59 9.69
N ALA A 7 1.56 -10.59 8.43
CA ALA A 7 1.23 -9.51 7.54
C ALA A 7 -0.29 -9.48 7.31
N ARG A 8 -0.82 -8.33 7.43
CA ARG A 8 -2.09 -7.91 6.83
C ARG A 8 -1.91 -7.82 5.33
N CYS A 9 -2.92 -7.55 4.54
CA CYS A 9 -2.80 -7.34 3.08
C CYS A 9 -1.76 -6.28 2.66
N ARG A 10 -0.85 -5.96 3.53
CA ARG A 10 0.42 -5.29 3.35
C ARG A 10 1.59 -6.24 3.18
N PHE A 11 1.51 -7.55 2.99
CA PHE A 11 2.56 -8.57 2.81
C PHE A 11 2.64 -9.60 3.95
N ALA A 12 2.23 -10.83 3.65
CA ALA A 12 2.30 -11.96 4.57
C ALA A 12 3.61 -12.75 4.40
N ALA A 13 4.38 -12.87 5.47
CA ALA A 13 5.52 -13.78 5.53
C ALA A 13 5.08 -15.20 5.90
N CYS A 14 5.39 -16.19 5.07
CA CYS A 14 5.29 -17.62 5.39
C CYS A 14 6.68 -18.22 5.51
N GLY A 15 6.89 -19.01 6.58
CA GLY A 15 8.19 -19.52 7.04
C GLY A 15 8.95 -20.40 6.05
N ALA A 16 10.26 -20.20 5.98
CA ALA A 16 11.22 -20.90 5.15
C ALA A 16 11.49 -22.34 5.58
N ARG A 17 11.62 -23.25 4.61
CA ARG A 17 12.41 -24.49 4.71
C ARG A 17 13.63 -24.38 3.81
N LEU A 18 14.81 -24.68 4.37
CA LEU A 18 16.09 -24.69 3.68
C LEU A 18 16.13 -25.78 2.59
N ALA A 19 16.64 -25.41 1.42
CA ALA A 19 17.23 -26.33 0.46
C ALA A 19 18.56 -25.75 -0.03
N LEU A 20 19.61 -26.58 -0.07
CA LEU A 20 20.99 -26.23 -0.40
C LEU A 20 21.17 -25.79 -1.86
N PRO A 21 22.23 -25.02 -2.17
CA PRO A 21 22.34 -24.30 -3.43
C PRO A 21 23.02 -25.12 -4.53
N PHE A 22 22.45 -25.07 -5.71
CA PHE A 22 23.21 -25.29 -6.95
C PHE A 22 23.69 -23.91 -7.43
N VAL A 23 24.99 -23.66 -7.32
CA VAL A 23 25.61 -22.40 -7.73
C VAL A 23 25.73 -22.40 -9.25
N VAL A 24 24.77 -21.75 -9.93
CA VAL A 24 24.98 -21.26 -11.29
C VAL A 24 25.28 -19.75 -11.16
N THR A 25 26.55 -19.40 -11.36
CA THR A 25 26.97 -18.00 -11.43
C THR A 25 26.49 -17.40 -12.73
N LEU A 26 25.23 -16.97 -12.78
CA LEU A 26 24.79 -15.95 -13.72
C LEU A 26 25.29 -14.63 -13.19
N ALA A 27 26.18 -13.95 -13.94
CA ALA A 27 26.50 -12.55 -13.67
C ALA A 27 25.20 -11.74 -13.81
N ALA A 28 24.51 -11.52 -12.71
CA ALA A 28 23.40 -10.60 -12.64
C ALA A 28 23.99 -9.21 -12.91
N LEU A 29 23.64 -8.60 -14.04
CA LEU A 29 23.81 -7.16 -14.22
C LEU A 29 23.10 -6.52 -13.03
N ALA A 30 23.86 -5.94 -12.09
CA ALA A 30 23.29 -5.27 -10.94
C ALA A 30 22.37 -4.17 -11.46
N GLU A 31 21.08 -4.31 -11.21
CA GLU A 31 20.08 -3.30 -11.55
C GLU A 31 20.52 -1.99 -10.86
N ALA A 32 20.52 -0.88 -11.59
CA ALA A 32 20.91 0.41 -11.03
C ALA A 32 20.06 0.70 -9.78
N PRO A 33 20.66 1.22 -8.70
CA PRO A 33 19.93 1.47 -7.47
C PRO A 33 18.73 2.39 -7.73
N TYR A 34 17.57 2.03 -7.20
CA TYR A 34 16.35 2.81 -7.33
C TYR A 34 16.52 4.19 -6.69
N ARG A 35 16.57 5.24 -7.51
CA ARG A 35 16.73 6.64 -7.07
C ARG A 35 15.93 7.57 -7.98
N PRO A 36 14.61 7.70 -7.78
CA PRO A 36 13.79 8.59 -8.59
C PRO A 36 14.19 10.06 -8.34
N ALA A 37 14.25 10.84 -9.42
CA ALA A 37 14.48 12.28 -9.31
C ALA A 37 13.19 12.97 -8.87
N ILE A 38 13.17 13.53 -7.66
CA ILE A 38 12.02 14.24 -7.11
C ILE A 38 12.25 15.76 -7.28
N ASN A 39 11.44 16.37 -8.16
CA ASN A 39 11.35 17.83 -8.26
C ASN A 39 10.01 18.27 -7.64
N PRO A 40 10.00 18.95 -6.48
CA PRO A 40 8.77 19.34 -5.78
C PRO A 40 7.78 20.14 -6.65
N ALA A 41 8.29 20.95 -7.59
CA ALA A 41 7.45 21.73 -8.49
C ALA A 41 6.58 20.85 -9.43
N ASN A 42 6.89 19.57 -9.56
CA ASN A 42 6.12 18.61 -10.36
C ASN A 42 5.00 17.92 -9.60
N PHE A 43 4.79 18.24 -8.32
CA PHE A 43 3.84 17.54 -7.45
C PHE A 43 2.73 18.45 -6.95
N THR A 44 1.60 17.84 -6.63
CA THR A 44 0.46 18.45 -5.94
C THR A 44 -0.09 17.48 -4.90
N HIS A 45 -0.65 18.02 -3.80
CA HIS A 45 -1.40 17.26 -2.81
C HIS A 45 -2.87 17.05 -3.19
N VAL A 46 -3.31 17.62 -4.32
CA VAL A 46 -4.65 17.36 -4.87
C VAL A 46 -4.55 16.12 -5.76
N ILE A 47 -5.09 15.00 -5.27
CA ILE A 47 -4.96 13.69 -5.93
C ILE A 47 -6.27 13.35 -6.63
N THR A 48 -6.23 13.40 -7.97
CA THR A 48 -7.37 13.20 -8.86
C THR A 48 -7.24 11.97 -9.75
N ASN A 49 -6.19 11.15 -9.55
CA ASN A 49 -6.02 9.90 -10.29
C ASN A 49 -7.31 9.08 -10.22
N PRO A 50 -7.88 8.62 -11.34
CA PRO A 50 -9.21 7.99 -11.35
C PRO A 50 -9.26 6.68 -10.55
N TYR A 51 -8.15 5.96 -10.43
CA TYR A 51 -8.09 4.69 -9.71
C TYR A 51 -7.54 4.82 -8.27
N PHE A 52 -7.05 6.00 -7.91
CA PHE A 52 -6.54 6.28 -6.56
C PHE A 52 -6.89 7.71 -6.13
N PRO A 53 -8.19 8.09 -6.13
CA PRO A 53 -8.58 9.44 -5.73
C PRO A 53 -8.48 9.57 -4.20
N LEU A 54 -7.82 10.64 -3.73
CA LEU A 54 -7.74 10.98 -2.31
C LEU A 54 -8.37 12.36 -2.08
N VAL A 55 -9.69 12.37 -1.96
CA VAL A 55 -10.46 13.59 -1.71
C VAL A 55 -10.56 13.80 -0.19
N PRO A 56 -10.03 14.92 0.37
CA PRO A 56 -10.13 15.21 1.80
C PRO A 56 -11.56 15.13 2.32
N GLY A 57 -11.73 14.57 3.52
CA GLY A 57 -13.02 14.27 4.14
C GLY A 57 -13.65 12.94 3.69
N THR A 58 -13.05 12.22 2.71
CA THR A 58 -13.52 10.88 2.34
C THR A 58 -13.08 9.86 3.38
N THR A 59 -14.01 9.02 3.80
CA THR A 59 -13.76 7.85 4.65
C THR A 59 -14.26 6.61 3.94
N THR A 60 -13.41 5.59 3.82
CA THR A 60 -13.74 4.24 3.32
C THR A 60 -13.61 3.23 4.44
N ILE A 61 -14.50 2.26 4.49
CA ILE A 61 -14.49 1.17 5.46
C ILE A 61 -14.42 -0.15 4.72
N PHE A 62 -13.48 -1.00 5.14
CA PHE A 62 -13.31 -2.36 4.67
C PHE A 62 -13.52 -3.35 5.80
N ILE A 63 -13.98 -4.54 5.45
CA ILE A 63 -13.87 -5.72 6.30
C ILE A 63 -12.71 -6.57 5.76
N GLU A 64 -11.73 -6.80 6.62
CA GLU A 64 -10.63 -7.73 6.41
C GLU A 64 -10.96 -9.04 7.11
N GLN A 65 -10.96 -10.13 6.35
CA GLN A 65 -11.27 -11.46 6.88
C GLN A 65 -10.13 -12.43 6.62
N GLU A 66 -9.64 -13.07 7.69
CA GLU A 66 -8.69 -14.19 7.65
C GLU A 66 -9.28 -15.36 8.46
N GLY A 67 -9.69 -16.42 7.77
CA GLY A 67 -10.39 -17.52 8.42
C GLY A 67 -11.69 -17.06 9.09
N ARG A 68 -11.74 -17.15 10.43
CA ARG A 68 -12.90 -16.68 11.23
C ARG A 68 -12.71 -15.27 11.80
N GLU A 69 -11.50 -14.73 11.79
CA GLU A 69 -11.22 -13.40 12.30
C GLU A 69 -11.70 -12.35 11.30
N LYS A 70 -12.41 -11.35 11.81
CA LYS A 70 -12.86 -10.19 11.03
C LYS A 70 -12.36 -8.93 11.71
N ARG A 71 -11.71 -8.06 10.93
CA ARG A 71 -11.24 -6.75 11.37
C ARG A 71 -11.94 -5.68 10.54
N GLU A 72 -12.21 -4.55 11.16
CA GLU A 72 -12.60 -3.34 10.44
C GLU A 72 -11.36 -2.52 10.14
N ASN A 73 -11.16 -2.20 8.87
CA ASN A 73 -10.16 -1.24 8.43
C ASN A 73 -10.87 0.02 7.95
N LYS A 74 -10.54 1.16 8.57
CA LYS A 74 -11.11 2.47 8.26
C LYS A 74 -10.00 3.39 7.75
N ILE A 75 -10.14 3.84 6.51
CA ILE A 75 -9.21 4.75 5.84
C ILE A 75 -9.88 6.11 5.67
N THR A 76 -9.25 7.15 6.21
CA THR A 76 -9.76 8.54 6.14
C THR A 76 -8.74 9.42 5.46
N VAL A 77 -9.12 10.07 4.37
CA VAL A 77 -8.34 11.13 3.75
C VAL A 77 -8.54 12.38 4.59
N THR A 78 -7.51 12.82 5.31
CA THR A 78 -7.60 13.95 6.20
C THR A 78 -7.48 15.28 5.44
N HIS A 79 -7.71 16.40 6.10
CA HIS A 79 -7.41 17.74 5.59
C HIS A 79 -5.96 18.16 5.87
N ASP A 80 -5.22 17.33 6.62
CA ASP A 80 -3.84 17.60 6.97
C ASP A 80 -2.90 17.34 5.79
N THR A 81 -1.77 18.03 5.82
CA THR A 81 -0.70 17.82 4.86
C THR A 81 0.64 17.75 5.58
N LYS A 82 1.59 17.00 5.00
CA LYS A 82 2.96 16.92 5.46
C LYS A 82 3.92 17.23 4.30
N THR A 83 4.95 18.02 4.55
CA THR A 83 5.98 18.30 3.54
C THR A 83 7.12 17.32 3.69
N ILE A 84 7.42 16.55 2.62
CA ILE A 84 8.49 15.53 2.56
C ILE A 84 9.30 15.78 1.30
N MET A 85 10.62 15.88 1.42
CA MET A 85 11.51 16.25 0.30
C MET A 85 11.06 17.52 -0.44
N GLY A 86 10.44 18.49 0.26
CA GLY A 86 9.87 19.69 -0.35
C GLY A 86 8.52 19.50 -1.06
N VAL A 87 8.01 18.28 -1.16
CA VAL A 87 6.70 17.94 -1.73
C VAL A 87 5.63 18.00 -0.65
N LYS A 88 4.55 18.74 -0.90
CA LYS A 88 3.38 18.77 -0.02
C LYS A 88 2.52 17.52 -0.28
N CYS A 89 2.44 16.62 0.69
CA CYS A 89 1.70 15.38 0.64
C CYS A 89 0.39 15.49 1.42
N VAL A 90 -0.70 14.87 0.93
CA VAL A 90 -1.92 14.63 1.71
C VAL A 90 -1.65 13.55 2.76
N VAL A 91 -2.23 13.70 3.93
CA VAL A 91 -2.17 12.70 5.01
C VAL A 91 -3.43 11.85 4.96
N VAL A 92 -3.24 10.54 4.84
CA VAL A 92 -4.30 9.54 4.95
C VAL A 92 -4.13 8.79 6.26
N ARG A 93 -5.19 8.71 7.05
CA ARG A 93 -5.20 7.97 8.30
C ARG A 93 -5.89 6.63 8.09
N ASP A 94 -5.15 5.56 8.28
CA ASP A 94 -5.60 4.17 8.24
C ASP A 94 -5.65 3.62 9.66
N THR A 95 -6.79 3.03 10.05
CA THR A 95 -6.94 2.41 11.37
C THR A 95 -7.56 1.03 11.25
N VAL A 96 -7.00 0.05 11.95
CA VAL A 96 -7.55 -1.30 12.01
C VAL A 96 -8.00 -1.62 13.42
N THR A 97 -9.25 -2.08 13.54
CA THR A 97 -9.86 -2.52 14.80
C THR A 97 -10.25 -3.99 14.74
N LEU A 98 -10.14 -4.67 15.88
CA LEU A 98 -10.66 -6.02 16.11
C LEU A 98 -11.57 -5.96 17.33
N ASP A 99 -12.83 -6.35 17.16
CA ASP A 99 -13.87 -6.29 18.21
C ASP A 99 -13.97 -4.89 18.86
N GLY A 100 -13.88 -3.83 18.03
CA GLY A 100 -13.91 -2.43 18.47
C GLY A 100 -12.62 -1.93 19.12
N VAL A 101 -11.60 -2.78 19.31
CA VAL A 101 -10.33 -2.41 19.91
C VAL A 101 -9.31 -2.05 18.83
N LEU A 102 -8.73 -0.85 18.90
CA LEU A 102 -7.71 -0.38 17.98
C LEU A 102 -6.46 -1.28 18.05
N LYS A 103 -6.08 -1.85 16.92
CA LYS A 103 -4.91 -2.72 16.75
C LYS A 103 -3.77 -2.04 16.03
N GLU A 104 -4.11 -1.13 15.09
CA GLU A 104 -3.10 -0.39 14.33
C GLU A 104 -3.66 0.95 13.89
N GLU A 105 -2.78 1.92 13.85
CA GLU A 105 -2.98 3.21 13.21
C GLU A 105 -1.77 3.53 12.35
N THR A 106 -2.02 3.94 11.11
CA THR A 106 -0.98 4.39 10.18
C THR A 106 -1.37 5.75 9.63
N LEU A 107 -0.38 6.63 9.50
CA LEU A 107 -0.47 7.86 8.73
C LEU A 107 0.35 7.69 7.47
N ASP A 108 -0.30 7.68 6.33
CA ASP A 108 0.30 7.52 5.01
C ASP A 108 0.41 8.87 4.31
N TRP A 109 1.45 9.09 3.50
CA TRP A 109 1.69 10.37 2.83
C TRP A 109 1.79 10.20 1.32
N TYR A 110 0.86 10.85 0.60
CA TYR A 110 0.75 10.74 -0.85
C TYR A 110 0.80 12.11 -1.54
N ALA A 111 1.33 12.14 -2.76
CA ALA A 111 1.24 13.27 -3.67
C ALA A 111 1.06 12.79 -5.10
N GLN A 112 0.48 13.61 -5.97
CA GLN A 112 0.31 13.31 -7.38
C GLN A 112 1.30 14.12 -8.19
N ASP A 113 1.99 13.48 -9.15
CA ASP A 113 2.83 14.20 -10.08
C ASP A 113 2.01 14.83 -11.23
N ARG A 114 2.65 15.67 -12.04
CA ARG A 114 2.00 16.33 -13.19
C ARG A 114 1.50 15.38 -14.27
N SER A 115 2.01 14.15 -14.34
CA SER A 115 1.52 13.12 -15.25
C SER A 115 0.20 12.51 -14.78
N GLY A 116 -0.12 12.64 -13.49
CA GLY A 116 -1.26 12.04 -12.81
C GLY A 116 -0.93 10.76 -12.04
N SER A 117 0.36 10.35 -11.97
CA SER A 117 0.75 9.22 -11.14
C SER A 117 0.72 9.61 -9.67
N VAL A 118 0.21 8.72 -8.83
CA VAL A 118 0.20 8.90 -7.37
C VAL A 118 1.44 8.26 -6.78
N TRP A 119 2.16 9.04 -5.97
CA TRP A 119 3.39 8.65 -5.32
C TRP A 119 3.18 8.50 -3.82
N TYR A 120 3.85 7.51 -3.25
CA TYR A 120 3.89 7.22 -1.83
C TYR A 120 5.21 7.71 -1.24
N PHE A 121 5.12 8.60 -0.26
CA PHE A 121 6.27 9.28 0.35
C PHE A 121 6.63 8.71 1.71
N GLY A 122 5.89 7.73 2.20
CA GLY A 122 6.17 7.06 3.45
C GLY A 122 4.96 6.94 4.37
N GLU A 123 5.22 6.37 5.54
CA GLU A 123 4.21 6.12 6.56
C GLU A 123 4.77 6.21 7.99
N ALA A 124 3.86 6.48 8.92
CA ALA A 124 4.11 6.33 10.35
C ALA A 124 3.10 5.35 10.93
N THR A 125 3.54 4.13 11.20
CA THR A 125 2.72 3.03 11.73
C THR A 125 2.88 2.90 13.23
N ARG A 126 1.76 2.67 13.92
CA ARG A 126 1.70 2.30 15.35
C ARG A 126 0.85 1.04 15.50
N GLU A 127 1.45 -0.05 15.92
CA GLU A 127 0.76 -1.30 16.22
C GLU A 127 0.60 -1.45 17.72
N PHE A 128 -0.64 -1.56 18.20
CA PHE A 128 -0.99 -1.64 19.62
C PHE A 128 -1.07 -3.10 20.05
N LYS A 129 -0.17 -3.50 20.96
CA LYS A 129 -0.09 -4.85 21.52
C LYS A 129 -0.66 -4.90 22.93
N SER A 130 -0.97 -6.10 23.42
CA SER A 130 -1.35 -6.30 24.83
C SER A 130 -0.29 -5.74 25.79
N GLY A 131 -0.74 -5.27 26.97
CA GLY A 131 0.13 -4.64 27.97
C GLY A 131 0.59 -3.23 27.63
N GLY A 132 -0.09 -2.52 26.70
CA GLY A 132 0.20 -1.12 26.37
C GLY A 132 1.45 -0.91 25.50
N ARG A 133 2.07 -1.96 24.99
CA ARG A 133 3.26 -1.86 24.12
C ARG A 133 2.87 -1.39 22.73
N VAL A 134 3.56 -0.38 22.21
CA VAL A 134 3.41 0.12 20.83
C VAL A 134 4.64 -0.23 20.02
N LEU A 135 4.44 -0.79 18.82
CA LEU A 135 5.48 -1.07 17.84
C LEU A 135 5.34 -0.10 16.67
N THR A 136 6.47 0.40 16.17
CA THR A 136 6.52 1.36 15.06
C THR A 136 7.31 0.84 13.85
N ALA A 137 7.65 -0.45 13.85
CA ALA A 137 8.38 -1.07 12.75
C ALA A 137 7.56 -1.02 11.45
N GLY A 138 8.21 -0.81 10.29
CA GLY A 138 7.58 -0.53 9.01
C GLY A 138 7.34 0.96 8.75
N SER A 139 7.59 1.84 9.74
CA SER A 139 7.54 3.29 9.50
C SER A 139 8.76 3.74 8.72
N TRP A 140 8.55 4.54 7.70
CA TRP A 140 9.62 5.12 6.89
C TRP A 140 9.19 6.46 6.29
N GLU A 141 10.16 7.28 5.88
CA GLU A 141 9.92 8.57 5.25
C GLU A 141 10.93 8.78 4.12
N ALA A 142 10.46 9.17 2.96
CA ALA A 142 11.30 9.47 1.81
C ALA A 142 12.31 10.59 2.13
N GLY A 143 13.57 10.40 1.71
CA GLY A 143 14.67 11.31 2.03
C GLY A 143 15.34 11.05 3.39
N VAL A 144 14.78 10.19 4.24
CA VAL A 144 15.37 9.82 5.53
C VAL A 144 16.06 8.45 5.40
N LYS A 145 17.30 8.33 5.93
CA LYS A 145 18.09 7.08 5.90
C LYS A 145 18.21 6.43 4.52
N GLY A 146 18.20 7.23 3.43
CA GLY A 146 18.29 6.71 2.07
C GLY A 146 17.00 6.12 1.50
N ALA A 147 15.87 6.32 2.15
CA ALA A 147 14.57 5.91 1.61
C ALA A 147 14.12 6.80 0.44
N HIS A 148 13.42 6.22 -0.51
CA HIS A 148 12.93 6.89 -1.72
C HIS A 148 11.43 6.65 -1.89
N PRO A 149 10.66 7.66 -2.37
CA PRO A 149 9.25 7.48 -2.67
C PRO A 149 9.07 6.59 -3.89
N GLY A 150 7.91 5.96 -4.01
CA GLY A 150 7.54 5.15 -5.16
C GLY A 150 6.15 5.47 -5.69
N ILE A 151 5.79 4.86 -6.81
CA ILE A 151 4.48 5.03 -7.44
C ILE A 151 3.52 4.01 -6.84
N ILE A 152 2.40 4.48 -6.26
CA ILE A 152 1.35 3.58 -5.77
C ILE A 152 0.32 3.28 -6.88
N MET A 153 0.07 4.26 -7.77
CA MET A 153 -0.81 4.10 -8.92
C MET A 153 -0.31 4.93 -10.11
N PRO A 154 0.03 4.28 -11.24
CA PRO A 154 0.41 4.99 -12.47
C PRO A 154 -0.71 5.87 -13.01
N ALA A 155 -0.37 6.97 -13.69
CA ALA A 155 -1.32 7.87 -14.34
C ALA A 155 -2.16 7.16 -15.42
N ARG A 156 -1.53 6.24 -16.14
CA ARG A 156 -2.10 5.46 -17.25
C ARG A 156 -1.67 4.01 -17.09
N PRO A 157 -2.36 3.22 -16.27
CA PRO A 157 -2.00 1.81 -16.03
C PRO A 157 -1.94 1.01 -17.33
N ARG A 158 -0.89 0.19 -17.51
CA ARG A 158 -0.71 -0.71 -18.66
C ARG A 158 -0.41 -2.11 -18.16
N VAL A 159 -1.09 -3.11 -18.70
CA VAL A 159 -0.86 -4.51 -18.32
C VAL A 159 0.61 -4.88 -18.51
N GLY A 160 1.21 -5.49 -17.47
CA GLY A 160 2.62 -5.86 -17.43
C GLY A 160 3.55 -4.78 -16.87
N GLU A 161 3.10 -3.52 -16.76
CA GLU A 161 3.88 -2.44 -16.18
C GLU A 161 4.21 -2.74 -14.72
N ARG A 162 5.51 -2.67 -14.38
CA ARG A 162 6.04 -2.83 -13.01
C ARG A 162 6.58 -1.52 -12.51
N TYR A 163 6.39 -1.28 -11.19
CA TYR A 163 6.86 -0.07 -10.53
C TYR A 163 7.16 -0.34 -9.06
N ARG A 164 8.14 0.37 -8.51
CA ARG A 164 8.38 0.41 -7.07
C ARG A 164 7.29 1.23 -6.41
N GLN A 165 6.66 0.66 -5.39
CA GLN A 165 5.66 1.37 -4.58
C GLN A 165 6.31 2.15 -3.44
N GLU A 166 7.46 1.63 -2.97
CA GLU A 166 8.27 2.23 -1.91
C GLU A 166 9.69 1.64 -1.93
N TYR A 167 10.62 2.37 -1.35
CA TYR A 167 11.97 1.88 -1.15
C TYR A 167 12.58 2.47 0.13
N ALA A 168 12.62 1.68 1.19
CA ALA A 168 13.41 1.91 2.39
C ALA A 168 14.16 0.61 2.69
N ALA A 169 15.48 0.61 2.49
CA ALA A 169 16.30 -0.61 2.50
C ALA A 169 16.10 -1.43 3.79
N ASN A 170 15.75 -2.71 3.64
CA ASN A 170 15.43 -3.67 4.72
C ASN A 170 14.22 -3.30 5.61
N GLU A 171 13.43 -2.29 5.25
CA GLU A 171 12.24 -1.87 6.00
C GLU A 171 10.98 -1.92 5.13
N ALA A 172 11.04 -1.37 3.90
CA ALA A 172 9.91 -1.31 2.96
C ALA A 172 10.43 -1.35 1.51
N GLU A 173 10.20 -2.45 0.80
CA GLU A 173 10.69 -2.66 -0.58
C GLU A 173 9.63 -3.31 -1.46
N ASP A 174 8.52 -2.59 -1.64
CA ASP A 174 7.36 -3.11 -2.32
C ASP A 174 7.32 -2.79 -3.80
N VAL A 175 6.81 -3.74 -4.58
CA VAL A 175 6.69 -3.67 -6.03
C VAL A 175 5.25 -3.96 -6.43
N GLY A 176 4.70 -3.10 -7.29
CA GLY A 176 3.42 -3.31 -7.95
C GLY A 176 3.59 -3.68 -9.42
N GLN A 177 2.65 -4.44 -9.93
CA GLN A 177 2.48 -4.71 -11.35
C GLN A 177 1.02 -4.60 -11.73
N ILE A 178 0.73 -3.90 -12.83
CA ILE A 178 -0.60 -3.92 -13.42
C ILE A 178 -0.83 -5.30 -14.04
N ALA A 179 -1.76 -6.06 -13.47
CA ALA A 179 -2.01 -7.45 -13.86
C ALA A 179 -3.18 -7.59 -14.84
N ALA A 180 -4.19 -6.72 -14.73
CA ALA A 180 -5.32 -6.68 -15.66
C ALA A 180 -5.99 -5.30 -15.66
N LEU A 181 -6.74 -5.04 -16.72
CA LEU A 181 -7.62 -3.89 -16.88
C LEU A 181 -9.03 -4.38 -17.18
N GLU A 182 -10.03 -3.50 -17.00
CA GLU A 182 -11.43 -3.72 -17.38
C GLU A 182 -12.11 -4.92 -16.65
N GLU A 183 -11.63 -5.29 -15.46
CA GLU A 183 -12.27 -6.33 -14.66
C GLU A 183 -13.54 -5.83 -13.99
N THR A 184 -14.50 -6.74 -13.75
CA THR A 184 -15.70 -6.48 -12.97
C THR A 184 -15.58 -7.13 -11.59
N VAL A 185 -15.81 -6.34 -10.53
CA VAL A 185 -15.66 -6.78 -9.14
C VAL A 185 -16.92 -6.45 -8.35
N ALA A 186 -17.48 -7.46 -7.69
CA ALA A 186 -18.58 -7.31 -6.75
C ALA A 186 -18.07 -7.36 -5.31
N VAL A 187 -18.46 -6.38 -4.50
CA VAL A 187 -18.19 -6.28 -3.06
C VAL A 187 -19.49 -5.85 -2.35
N PRO A 188 -19.58 -5.91 -1.02
CA PRO A 188 -20.81 -5.51 -0.31
C PRO A 188 -21.28 -4.08 -0.60
N PHE A 189 -20.35 -3.14 -0.88
CA PHE A 189 -20.69 -1.77 -1.24
C PHE A 189 -21.30 -1.62 -2.64
N GLY A 190 -21.02 -2.55 -3.59
CA GLY A 190 -21.55 -2.50 -4.94
C GLY A 190 -20.76 -3.33 -5.95
N THR A 191 -21.17 -3.23 -7.22
CA THR A 191 -20.48 -3.88 -8.35
C THR A 191 -19.82 -2.82 -9.22
N PHE A 192 -18.55 -3.00 -9.53
CA PHE A 192 -17.71 -2.06 -10.26
C PHE A 192 -17.17 -2.70 -11.53
N ALA A 193 -17.43 -2.10 -12.67
CA ALA A 193 -16.84 -2.48 -13.96
C ALA A 193 -15.62 -1.59 -14.26
N GLY A 194 -14.75 -2.05 -15.15
CA GLY A 194 -13.57 -1.29 -15.57
C GLY A 194 -12.51 -1.14 -14.48
N CYS A 195 -12.43 -2.09 -13.56
CA CYS A 195 -11.43 -2.08 -12.49
C CYS A 195 -10.04 -2.39 -13.05
N VAL A 196 -9.03 -1.72 -12.49
CA VAL A 196 -7.62 -2.10 -12.62
C VAL A 196 -7.30 -3.10 -11.54
N ARG A 197 -6.66 -4.23 -11.93
CA ARG A 197 -6.10 -5.17 -10.96
C ARG A 197 -4.58 -5.08 -10.95
N THR A 198 -4.03 -4.92 -9.75
CA THR A 198 -2.60 -5.05 -9.50
C THR A 198 -2.25 -6.43 -8.95
N ARG A 199 -0.99 -6.81 -9.11
CA ARG A 199 -0.30 -7.83 -8.32
C ARG A 199 0.84 -7.12 -7.59
N GLU A 200 0.92 -7.32 -6.29
CA GLU A 200 1.90 -6.62 -5.46
C GLU A 200 2.68 -7.62 -4.60
N TRP A 201 3.94 -7.34 -4.33
CA TRP A 201 4.81 -8.17 -3.49
C TRP A 201 5.91 -7.35 -2.85
N SER A 202 6.41 -7.81 -1.71
CA SER A 202 7.62 -7.27 -1.10
C SER A 202 8.87 -7.99 -1.63
N MET A 203 9.98 -7.27 -1.71
CA MET A 203 11.29 -7.86 -1.98
C MET A 203 11.92 -8.44 -0.71
N LEU A 204 11.35 -8.14 0.46
CA LEU A 204 11.85 -8.56 1.77
C LEU A 204 11.16 -9.83 2.29
N GLU A 205 9.96 -10.13 1.79
CA GLU A 205 9.11 -11.19 2.31
C GLU A 205 8.50 -12.03 1.19
N SER A 206 8.12 -13.26 1.50
CA SER A 206 7.37 -14.11 0.57
C SER A 206 5.87 -13.79 0.63
N GLY A 207 5.22 -13.90 -0.51
CA GLY A 207 3.79 -13.69 -0.64
C GLY A 207 3.47 -12.65 -1.71
N THR A 208 2.22 -12.62 -2.10
CA THR A 208 1.71 -11.64 -3.06
C THR A 208 0.30 -11.23 -2.67
N SER A 209 -0.09 -10.01 -3.05
CA SER A 209 -1.47 -9.59 -3.01
C SER A 209 -2.01 -9.26 -4.39
N LYS A 210 -3.31 -9.37 -4.56
CA LYS A 210 -4.07 -8.83 -5.69
C LYS A 210 -4.94 -7.73 -5.15
N LYS A 211 -4.94 -6.57 -5.80
CA LYS A 211 -5.80 -5.46 -5.41
C LYS A 211 -6.58 -4.96 -6.61
N TRP A 212 -7.85 -4.64 -6.42
CA TRP A 212 -8.74 -4.11 -7.45
C TRP A 212 -9.11 -2.68 -7.13
N TYR A 213 -8.91 -1.81 -8.11
CA TYR A 213 -9.17 -0.38 -8.00
C TYR A 213 -10.26 0.04 -8.99
N ALA A 214 -11.33 0.63 -8.48
CA ALA A 214 -12.45 1.14 -9.27
C ALA A 214 -12.33 2.65 -9.52
N LYS A 215 -12.73 3.09 -10.72
CA LYS A 215 -12.74 4.53 -11.07
C LYS A 215 -13.59 5.35 -10.10
N GLY A 216 -13.04 6.46 -9.58
CA GLY A 216 -13.71 7.39 -8.68
C GLY A 216 -13.87 6.91 -7.24
N ILE A 217 -13.45 5.67 -6.94
CA ILE A 217 -13.52 5.06 -5.60
C ILE A 217 -12.11 4.77 -5.06
N GLY A 218 -11.21 4.20 -5.86
CA GLY A 218 -9.94 3.65 -5.41
C GLY A 218 -10.03 2.15 -5.14
N LEU A 219 -9.33 1.67 -4.12
CA LEU A 219 -9.36 0.26 -3.71
C LEU A 219 -10.78 -0.18 -3.36
N VAL A 220 -11.20 -1.34 -3.90
CA VAL A 220 -12.51 -1.97 -3.58
C VAL A 220 -12.35 -3.38 -3.03
N ARG A 221 -11.30 -4.09 -3.39
CA ARG A 221 -11.01 -5.46 -2.93
C ARG A 221 -9.51 -5.70 -2.90
N ALA A 222 -9.05 -6.47 -1.90
CA ALA A 222 -7.70 -7.04 -1.88
C ALA A 222 -7.75 -8.50 -1.45
N GLU A 223 -6.83 -9.32 -1.99
CA GLU A 223 -6.65 -10.73 -1.64
C GLU A 223 -5.16 -11.00 -1.45
N CYS A 224 -4.80 -11.61 -0.32
CA CYS A 224 -3.42 -11.95 -0.02
C CYS A 224 -3.17 -13.45 -0.09
N THR A 225 -1.94 -13.83 -0.44
CA THR A 225 -1.43 -15.18 -0.21
C THR A 225 -1.50 -15.45 1.29
N GLY A 226 -2.23 -16.47 1.71
CA GLY A 226 -2.51 -16.71 3.15
C GLY A 226 -4.00 -16.69 3.45
N GLY A 227 -4.80 -16.20 2.49
CA GLY A 227 -6.26 -16.27 2.54
C GLY A 227 -6.94 -15.07 3.18
N GLU A 228 -6.20 -14.01 3.53
CA GLU A 228 -6.84 -12.76 3.95
C GLU A 228 -7.50 -12.08 2.73
N VAL A 229 -8.73 -11.65 2.92
CA VAL A 229 -9.53 -10.90 1.93
C VAL A 229 -10.05 -9.62 2.58
N SER A 230 -9.80 -8.50 1.93
CA SER A 230 -10.34 -7.19 2.30
C SER A 230 -11.39 -6.75 1.27
N THR A 231 -12.57 -6.34 1.74
CA THR A 231 -13.68 -5.91 0.87
C THR A 231 -14.27 -4.59 1.33
N LEU A 232 -14.52 -3.69 0.39
CA LEU A 232 -15.16 -2.39 0.64
C LEU A 232 -16.62 -2.57 1.04
N ILE A 233 -17.00 -1.96 2.17
CA ILE A 233 -18.38 -1.99 2.70
C ILE A 233 -19.03 -0.62 2.78
N SER A 234 -18.25 0.48 2.81
CA SER A 234 -18.78 1.84 2.92
C SER A 234 -17.82 2.88 2.36
N VAL A 235 -18.40 3.92 1.74
CA VAL A 235 -17.71 5.16 1.37
C VAL A 235 -18.57 6.34 1.80
N THR A 236 -18.00 7.26 2.57
CA THR A 236 -18.66 8.51 2.99
C THR A 236 -17.77 9.70 2.65
N ARG A 237 -18.37 10.83 2.30
CA ARG A 237 -17.67 12.11 2.05
C ARG A 237 -18.30 13.18 2.95
N ARG A 238 -17.49 13.94 3.65
CA ARG A 238 -17.90 15.04 4.53
C ARG A 238 -17.18 16.31 4.17
#